data_3ea525db45d6d5017647e9c7eb33af46
#
_entry.id   3ea525db45d6d5017647e9c7eb33af46
#
_cell.length_a   1.000
_cell.length_b   1.000
_cell.length_c   1.000
_cell.angle_alpha   90.00
_cell.angle_beta   90.00
_cell.angle_gamma   90.00
#
_symmetry.space_group_name_H-M   'P 1'
#
loop_
_entity.id
_entity.type
_entity.pdbx_description
1 polymer ?
#
loop_
_entity_poly.entity_id
_entity_poly.type
_entity_poly.pdbx_seq_one_letter_code
_entity_poly.pdbx_strand_id
1 'polypeptide(L)' 'QALLAKAIAAAPELGFTALIGNVFAQNAPSLRLFERSGFEQWGFLPGVARVDGIARDVAIMGRRVA' A
#
# COMPACT_ATOMS: atom_id res chain seq x y z
N GLN A 1 8.49 3.66 8.78
CA GLN A 1 7.84 4.93 9.01
C GLN A 1 6.92 4.92 10.19
N ALA A 2 6.98 5.98 10.99
CA ALA A 2 6.22 6.06 12.24
C ALA A 2 4.71 6.00 12.00
N LEU A 3 4.19 6.71 10.98
CA LEU A 3 2.76 6.72 10.71
C LEU A 3 2.26 5.36 10.26
N LEU A 4 3.02 4.67 9.42
CA LEU A 4 2.63 3.35 8.94
C LEU A 4 2.68 2.34 10.08
N ALA A 5 3.70 2.40 10.93
CA ALA A 5 3.81 1.52 12.09
C ALA A 5 2.66 1.74 13.07
N LYS A 6 2.26 3.00 13.30
CA LYS A 6 1.12 3.31 14.17
C LYS A 6 -0.19 2.78 13.58
N ALA A 7 -0.38 2.89 12.27
CA ALA A 7 -1.58 2.36 11.63
C ALA A 7 -1.66 0.85 11.77
N ILE A 8 -0.55 0.15 11.58
CA ILE A 8 -0.49 -1.30 11.75
C ILE A 8 -0.81 -1.69 13.19
N ALA A 9 -0.27 -0.97 14.16
CA ALA A 9 -0.49 -1.28 15.57
C ALA A 9 -1.93 -0.97 16.01
N ALA A 10 -2.52 0.10 15.49
CA ALA A 10 -3.85 0.55 15.90
C ALA A 10 -4.99 -0.20 15.19
N ALA A 11 -4.75 -0.72 13.99
CA ALA A 11 -5.81 -1.30 13.17
C ALA A 11 -6.60 -2.42 13.86
N PRO A 12 -5.96 -3.39 14.55
CA PRO A 12 -6.72 -4.45 15.24
C PRO A 12 -7.60 -3.89 16.35
N GLU A 13 -7.13 -2.87 17.07
CA GLU A 13 -7.90 -2.25 18.14
C GLU A 13 -9.15 -1.54 17.62
N LEU A 14 -9.09 -1.07 16.37
CA LEU A 14 -10.21 -0.42 15.71
C LEU A 14 -11.12 -1.40 14.98
N GLY A 15 -10.82 -2.70 15.05
CA GLY A 15 -11.64 -3.73 14.44
C GLY A 15 -11.27 -4.06 13.00
N PHE A 16 -10.19 -3.53 12.47
CA PHE A 16 -9.72 -3.86 11.12
C PHE A 16 -8.95 -5.18 11.13
N THR A 17 -9.13 -5.97 10.07
CA THR A 17 -8.40 -7.23 9.91
C THR A 17 -7.28 -7.11 8.88
N ALA A 18 -7.31 -6.05 8.07
CA ALA A 18 -6.30 -5.81 7.05
C ALA A 18 -6.18 -4.32 6.76
N LEU A 19 -5.02 -3.93 6.27
CA LEU A 19 -4.76 -2.58 5.76
C LEU A 19 -4.40 -2.68 4.29
N ILE A 20 -4.87 -1.72 3.50
CA ILE A 20 -4.61 -1.67 2.06
C ILE A 20 -4.07 -0.29 1.71
N GLY A 21 -3.00 -0.27 0.91
CA GLY A 21 -2.43 0.96 0.39
C GLY A 21 -2.29 0.90 -1.12
N ASN A 22 -2.58 2.00 -1.79
CA ASN A 22 -2.39 2.13 -3.23
C ASN A 22 -1.06 2.84 -3.47
N VAL A 23 -0.21 2.24 -4.31
CA VAL A 23 1.13 2.76 -4.59
C VAL A 23 1.34 2.76 -6.10
N PHE A 24 1.88 3.84 -6.65
CA PHE A 24 2.27 3.85 -8.05
C PHE A 24 3.29 2.74 -8.31
N ALA A 25 3.05 1.94 -9.34
CA ALA A 25 3.88 0.75 -9.60
C ALA A 25 5.34 1.09 -9.87
N GLN A 26 5.62 2.29 -10.41
CA GLN A 26 7.00 2.71 -10.66
C GLN A 26 7.66 3.40 -9.46
N ASN A 27 6.93 3.58 -8.36
CA ASN A 27 7.50 4.18 -7.14
C ASN A 27 8.19 3.10 -6.30
N ALA A 28 9.37 2.66 -6.75
CA ALA A 28 10.09 1.59 -6.09
C ALA A 28 10.41 1.85 -4.61
N PRO A 29 10.81 3.08 -4.20
CA PRO A 29 11.03 3.32 -2.77
C PRO A 29 9.80 3.08 -1.91
N SER A 30 8.62 3.50 -2.37
CA SER A 30 7.38 3.28 -1.63
C SER A 30 7.00 1.81 -1.58
N LEU A 31 7.16 1.09 -2.69
CA LEU A 31 6.91 -0.35 -2.70
C LEU A 31 7.79 -1.07 -1.70
N ARG A 32 9.08 -0.74 -1.65
CA ARG A 32 9.99 -1.35 -0.69
C ARG A 32 9.62 -1.02 0.75
N LEU A 33 9.16 0.21 1.00
CA LEU A 33 8.70 0.61 2.33
C LEU A 33 7.53 -0.27 2.79
N PHE A 34 6.54 -0.46 1.94
CA PHE A 34 5.40 -1.31 2.27
C PHE A 34 5.83 -2.76 2.48
N GLU A 35 6.72 -3.28 1.63
CA GLU A 35 7.22 -4.65 1.79
C GLU A 35 7.96 -4.85 3.11
N ARG A 36 8.79 -3.88 3.51
CA ARG A 36 9.48 -3.92 4.80
C ARG A 36 8.51 -3.89 5.97
N SER A 37 7.36 -3.28 5.78
CA SER A 37 6.31 -3.20 6.81
C SER A 37 5.40 -4.43 6.81
N GLY A 38 5.73 -5.44 6.02
CA GLY A 38 4.98 -6.69 5.98
C GLY A 38 3.83 -6.70 4.99
N PHE A 39 3.73 -5.69 4.14
CA PHE A 39 2.73 -5.66 3.08
C PHE A 39 3.19 -6.51 1.89
N GLU A 40 2.23 -7.06 1.18
CA GLU A 40 2.47 -7.78 -0.07
C GLU A 40 1.55 -7.24 -1.16
N GLN A 41 1.88 -7.49 -2.40
CA GLN A 41 1.04 -7.03 -3.50
C GLN A 41 -0.19 -7.91 -3.62
N TRP A 42 -1.37 -7.32 -3.43
CA TRP A 42 -2.64 -8.02 -3.54
C TRP A 42 -3.35 -7.75 -4.85
N GLY A 43 -2.94 -6.73 -5.58
CA GLY A 43 -3.56 -6.43 -6.86
C GLY A 43 -2.73 -5.48 -7.70
N PHE A 44 -3.15 -5.32 -8.95
CA PHE A 44 -2.48 -4.46 -9.90
C PHE A 44 -3.54 -3.83 -10.81
N LEU A 45 -3.49 -2.51 -10.94
CA LEU A 45 -4.45 -1.74 -11.74
C LEU A 45 -3.68 -1.02 -12.85
N PRO A 46 -3.73 -1.52 -14.08
CA PRO A 46 -2.96 -0.90 -15.16
C PRO A 46 -3.63 0.40 -15.64
N GLY A 47 -2.82 1.46 -15.72
CA GLY A 47 -3.23 2.72 -16.34
C GLY A 47 -4.38 3.45 -15.70
N VAL A 48 -4.68 3.21 -14.41
CA VAL A 48 -5.86 3.78 -13.74
C VAL A 48 -5.64 5.18 -13.21
N ALA A 49 -4.40 5.62 -13.07
CA ALA A 49 -4.07 6.97 -12.60
C ALA A 49 -3.45 7.75 -13.74
N ARG A 50 -3.66 9.06 -13.73
CA ARG A 50 -3.07 9.93 -14.74
C ARG A 50 -2.33 11.06 -14.06
N VAL A 51 -1.02 11.15 -14.33
CA VAL A 51 -0.14 12.16 -13.77
C VAL A 51 0.54 12.88 -14.94
N ASP A 52 0.35 14.18 -15.04
CA ASP A 52 0.91 15.00 -16.13
C ASP A 52 0.54 14.44 -17.52
N GLY A 53 -0.69 13.94 -17.67
CA GLY A 53 -1.17 13.38 -18.92
C GLY A 53 -0.64 11.99 -19.25
N ILE A 54 0.15 11.38 -18.36
CA ILE A 54 0.71 10.05 -18.56
C ILE A 54 -0.04 9.05 -17.70
N ALA A 55 -0.51 7.96 -18.32
CA ALA A 55 -1.17 6.89 -17.59
C ALA A 55 -0.17 6.15 -16.70
N ARG A 56 -0.56 5.90 -15.47
CA ARG A 56 0.29 5.24 -14.47
C ARG A 56 -0.43 4.01 -13.93
N ASP A 57 0.35 2.98 -13.68
CA ASP A 57 -0.15 1.78 -13.04
C ASP A 57 -0.12 1.92 -11.53
N VAL A 58 -1.05 1.24 -10.85
CA VAL A 58 -1.14 1.28 -9.39
C VAL A 58 -1.08 -0.14 -8.87
N ALA A 59 -0.19 -0.36 -7.91
CA ALA A 59 -0.13 -1.62 -7.18
C ALA A 59 -0.96 -1.49 -5.90
N ILE A 60 -1.73 -2.51 -5.59
CA ILE A 60 -2.47 -2.58 -4.33
C ILE A 60 -1.66 -3.43 -3.38
N MET A 61 -1.20 -2.79 -2.30
CA MET A 61 -0.42 -3.46 -1.27
C MET A 61 -1.30 -3.72 -0.07
N GLY A 62 -1.24 -4.92 0.46
CA GLY A 62 -2.08 -5.29 1.58
C GLY A 62 -1.33 -6.04 2.66
N ARG A 63 -1.81 -5.93 3.88
CA ARG A 63 -1.28 -6.65 5.03
C ARG A 63 -2.42 -7.01 5.98
N ARG A 64 -2.44 -8.24 6.43
CA ARG A 64 -3.33 -8.63 7.52
C ARG A 64 -2.76 -8.16 8.85
N VAL A 65 -3.62 -7.60 9.67
CA VAL A 65 -3.23 -7.06 10.98
C VAL A 65 -3.93 -7.75 12.16
N ALA A 66 -4.81 -8.69 11.84
CA ALA A 66 -5.49 -9.47 12.88
C ALA A 66 -5.75 -10.88 12.39
#